data_29214e98bdd5f3d973413be79e04645e
#
_entry.id   29214e98bdd5f3d973413be79e04645e
#
_cell.length_a   1.000
_cell.length_b   1.000
_cell.length_c   1.000
_cell.angle_alpha   90.00
_cell.angle_beta   90.00
_cell.angle_gamma   90.00
#
_symmetry.space_group_name_H-M   'P 1'
#
loop_
_entity.id
_entity.type
_entity.pdbx_description
1 polymer ?
#
loop_
_entity_poly.entity_id
_entity_poly.type
_entity_poly.pdbx_seq_one_letter_code
_entity_poly.pdbx_strand_id
1 'polypeptide(L)'
;MAHCLEGKTITAVEIADDKMAMRFLIAGEEPIVAKADADCCSSSWIEHISLPAGGFPAVVLGVDDIELPGSTRDDENLDCLAVYGLKITTDKGELIIDYRNSSNGYYGGNLSWPDDGYFYGGVYGQNISTEVYQSVTSDI
;
A
#
# COMPACT_ATOMS: atom_id res chain seq x y z
N MET A 1 -5.64 1.50 18.10
CA MET A 1 -4.84 2.70 17.76
C MET A 1 -5.26 3.21 16.38
N ALA A 2 -5.26 4.54 16.24
CA ALA A 2 -5.60 5.13 14.96
C ALA A 2 -4.46 4.88 13.95
N HIS A 3 -4.83 4.65 12.70
CA HIS A 3 -3.86 4.54 11.62
C HIS A 3 -3.17 5.90 11.40
N CYS A 4 -1.90 5.88 10.97
CA CYS A 4 -1.13 7.11 10.78
C CYS A 4 -1.75 8.07 9.75
N LEU A 5 -2.60 7.57 8.84
CA LEU A 5 -3.31 8.41 7.88
C LEU A 5 -4.58 9.05 8.44
N GLU A 6 -5.15 8.52 9.51
CA GLU A 6 -6.42 9.04 10.04
C GLU A 6 -6.33 10.52 10.42
N GLY A 7 -7.30 11.30 9.98
CA GLY A 7 -7.34 12.73 10.23
C GLY A 7 -6.44 13.56 9.33
N LYS A 8 -5.64 12.93 8.48
CA LYS A 8 -4.75 13.64 7.55
C LYS A 8 -5.51 14.03 6.28
N THR A 9 -5.02 15.07 5.63
CA THR A 9 -5.56 15.48 4.33
C THR A 9 -4.58 15.06 3.24
N ILE A 10 -5.02 14.15 2.39
CA ILE A 10 -4.20 13.68 1.25
C ILE A 10 -4.41 14.65 0.10
N THR A 11 -3.32 15.21 -0.42
CA THR A 11 -3.37 16.13 -1.55
C THR A 11 -3.04 15.47 -2.86
N ALA A 12 -2.30 14.36 -2.84
CA ALA A 12 -1.96 13.59 -4.02
C ALA A 12 -1.44 12.21 -3.60
N VAL A 13 -1.41 11.29 -4.55
CA VAL A 13 -0.87 9.95 -4.36
C VAL A 13 0.14 9.68 -5.45
N GLU A 14 1.24 9.04 -5.09
CA GLU A 14 2.29 8.65 -6.02
C GLU A 14 2.62 7.18 -5.82
N ILE A 15 3.08 6.53 -6.89
CA ILE A 15 3.50 5.13 -6.86
C ILE A 15 4.95 5.02 -7.33
N ALA A 16 5.73 4.16 -6.69
CA ALA A 16 7.10 3.89 -7.12
C ALA A 16 7.12 3.13 -8.44
N ASP A 17 8.16 3.33 -9.23
CA ASP A 17 8.30 2.68 -10.54
C ASP A 17 8.29 1.16 -10.46
N ASP A 18 8.81 0.60 -9.37
CA ASP A 18 8.83 -0.85 -9.14
C ASP A 18 7.50 -1.37 -8.56
N LYS A 19 6.56 -0.47 -8.25
CA LYS A 19 5.25 -0.79 -7.64
C LYS A 19 5.36 -1.40 -6.24
N MET A 20 6.49 -1.28 -5.60
CA MET A 20 6.70 -1.81 -4.25
C MET A 20 6.45 -0.79 -3.16
N ALA A 21 6.14 0.43 -3.51
CA ALA A 21 5.82 1.47 -2.52
C ALA A 21 4.89 2.50 -3.14
N MET A 22 4.14 3.20 -2.29
CA MET A 22 3.37 4.36 -2.69
C MET A 22 3.54 5.46 -1.66
N ARG A 23 3.31 6.69 -2.09
CA ARG A 23 3.52 7.85 -1.26
C ARG A 23 2.28 8.72 -1.24
N PHE A 24 1.85 9.06 -0.04
CA PHE A 24 0.71 9.97 0.17
C PHE A 24 1.26 11.34 0.51
N LEU A 25 0.96 12.33 -0.33
CA LEU A 25 1.33 13.71 -0.04
C LEU A 25 0.29 14.31 0.89
N ILE A 26 0.76 14.80 2.03
CA ILE A 26 -0.10 15.25 3.13
C ILE A 26 0.00 16.78 3.24
N ALA A 27 -1.15 17.42 3.35
CA ALA A 27 -1.20 18.88 3.49
C ALA A 27 -0.50 19.32 4.79
N GLY A 28 0.53 20.15 4.65
CA GLY A 28 1.23 20.73 5.79
C GLY A 28 2.15 19.78 6.55
N GLU A 29 2.37 18.56 6.05
CA GLU A 29 3.21 17.56 6.71
C GLU A 29 4.09 16.84 5.69
N GLU A 30 5.05 16.08 6.21
CA GLU A 30 5.88 15.21 5.37
C GLU A 30 5.04 14.12 4.71
N PRO A 31 5.42 13.68 3.51
CA PRO A 31 4.73 12.57 2.87
C PRO A 31 4.77 11.30 3.72
N ILE A 32 3.71 10.52 3.63
CA ILE A 32 3.62 9.22 4.29
C ILE A 32 3.79 8.14 3.22
N VAL A 33 4.75 7.24 3.41
CA VAL A 33 5.06 6.17 2.48
C VAL A 33 4.52 4.86 3.01
N ALA A 34 3.83 4.12 2.15
CA ALA A 34 3.45 2.73 2.42
C ALA A 34 4.28 1.83 1.52
N LYS A 35 4.86 0.80 2.10
CA LYS A 35 5.74 -0.12 1.38
C LYS A 35 5.12 -1.51 1.35
N ALA A 36 5.11 -2.11 0.15
CA ALA A 36 4.68 -3.50 0.00
C ALA A 36 5.83 -4.40 0.42
N ASP A 37 5.73 -4.94 1.62
CA ASP A 37 6.75 -5.79 2.19
C ASP A 37 6.42 -7.27 1.97
N ALA A 38 7.46 -8.06 1.82
CA ALA A 38 7.36 -9.50 1.70
C ALA A 38 8.44 -10.16 2.53
N ASP A 39 8.14 -11.36 3.01
CA ASP A 39 9.14 -12.17 3.68
C ASP A 39 10.13 -12.74 2.66
N CYS A 40 11.21 -13.31 3.16
CA CYS A 40 12.17 -14.04 2.34
C CYS A 40 11.42 -15.04 1.44
N CYS A 41 11.79 -15.14 0.18
CA CYS A 41 11.23 -16.10 -0.79
C CYS A 41 9.80 -15.79 -1.23
N SER A 42 9.36 -14.56 -1.02
CA SER A 42 8.10 -14.06 -1.57
C SER A 42 8.30 -12.70 -2.19
N SER A 43 7.33 -12.26 -2.98
CA SER A 43 7.35 -10.94 -3.64
C SER A 43 6.02 -10.26 -3.41
N SER A 44 6.06 -8.97 -3.07
CA SER A 44 4.87 -8.15 -2.90
C SER A 44 4.94 -6.91 -3.75
N TRP A 45 3.79 -6.48 -4.26
CA TRP A 45 3.68 -5.28 -5.08
C TRP A 45 2.27 -4.70 -5.00
N ILE A 46 2.15 -3.43 -5.39
CA ILE A 46 0.87 -2.75 -5.50
C ILE A 46 0.36 -2.95 -6.93
N GLU A 47 -0.78 -3.61 -7.09
CA GLU A 47 -1.33 -3.96 -8.39
C GLU A 47 -2.27 -2.89 -8.93
N HIS A 48 -3.21 -2.44 -8.09
CA HIS A 48 -4.22 -1.46 -8.49
C HIS A 48 -4.40 -0.41 -7.40
N ILE A 49 -4.68 0.81 -7.83
CA ILE A 49 -5.10 1.90 -6.95
C ILE A 49 -6.35 2.50 -7.55
N SER A 50 -7.44 2.53 -6.78
CA SER A 50 -8.69 3.17 -7.16
C SER A 50 -8.82 4.46 -6.36
N LEU A 51 -8.90 5.59 -7.05
CA LEU A 51 -8.90 6.90 -6.41
C LEU A 51 -10.30 7.29 -5.92
N PRO A 52 -10.40 8.19 -4.91
CA PRO A 52 -11.70 8.68 -4.46
C PRO A 52 -12.43 9.38 -5.61
N ALA A 53 -13.73 9.14 -5.73
CA ALA A 53 -14.54 9.71 -6.82
C ALA A 53 -14.52 11.24 -6.82
N GLY A 54 -14.45 11.86 -5.64
CA GLY A 54 -14.40 13.31 -5.48
C GLY A 54 -13.00 13.90 -5.65
N GLY A 55 -11.98 13.08 -5.87
CA GLY A 55 -10.61 13.54 -6.08
C GLY A 55 -9.90 14.01 -4.81
N PHE A 56 -8.92 14.87 -4.99
CA PHE A 56 -8.13 15.43 -3.91
C PHE A 56 -8.28 16.96 -3.88
N PRO A 57 -8.04 17.61 -2.71
CA PRO A 57 -7.64 17.01 -1.44
C PRO A 57 -8.76 16.20 -0.80
N ALA A 58 -8.40 15.19 -0.03
CA ALA A 58 -9.36 14.29 0.63
C ALA A 58 -8.93 14.05 2.08
N VAL A 59 -9.85 14.22 3.02
CA VAL A 59 -9.60 14.02 4.45
C VAL A 59 -9.87 12.56 4.78
N VAL A 60 -8.90 11.90 5.41
CA VAL A 60 -9.01 10.49 5.79
C VAL A 60 -9.88 10.35 7.02
N LEU A 61 -10.96 9.60 6.90
CA LEU A 61 -11.91 9.32 7.99
C LEU A 61 -11.64 7.98 8.66
N GLY A 62 -11.07 7.02 7.93
CA GLY A 62 -10.75 5.72 8.47
C GLY A 62 -9.95 4.88 7.48
N VAL A 63 -9.29 3.85 8.01
CA VAL A 63 -8.49 2.91 7.22
C VAL A 63 -8.84 1.50 7.68
N ASP A 64 -9.23 0.64 6.73
CA ASP A 64 -9.63 -0.73 7.02
C ASP A 64 -9.03 -1.71 6.03
N ASP A 65 -8.66 -2.89 6.51
CA ASP A 65 -8.34 -4.00 5.63
C ASP A 65 -9.63 -4.57 5.04
N ILE A 66 -9.62 -4.91 3.76
CA ILE A 66 -10.75 -5.53 3.10
C ILE A 66 -10.28 -6.75 2.32
N GLU A 67 -11.21 -7.65 2.03
CA GLU A 67 -10.93 -8.80 1.19
C GLU A 67 -11.26 -8.46 -0.26
N LEU A 68 -10.35 -8.83 -1.15
CA LEU A 68 -10.55 -8.70 -2.59
C LEU A 68 -10.47 -10.08 -3.23
N PRO A 69 -11.19 -10.31 -4.34
CA PRO A 69 -11.15 -11.58 -5.04
C PRO A 69 -9.82 -11.76 -5.78
N GLY A 70 -9.49 -13.00 -6.11
CA GLY A 70 -8.36 -13.31 -6.96
C GLY A 70 -7.23 -14.09 -6.29
N SER A 71 -7.31 -14.34 -4.98
CA SER A 71 -6.32 -15.20 -4.33
C SER A 71 -6.38 -16.61 -4.89
N THR A 72 -5.22 -17.18 -5.21
CA THR A 72 -5.11 -18.52 -5.76
C THR A 72 -4.06 -19.30 -5.00
N ARG A 73 -4.20 -20.62 -5.01
CA ARG A 73 -3.25 -21.52 -4.40
C ARG A 73 -3.08 -22.76 -5.27
N ASP A 74 -1.85 -23.06 -5.62
CA ASP A 74 -1.48 -24.27 -6.34
C ASP A 74 -0.62 -25.15 -5.43
N ASP A 75 -1.23 -26.15 -4.82
CA ASP A 75 -0.54 -27.02 -3.88
C ASP A 75 0.48 -27.93 -4.55
N GLU A 76 0.30 -28.25 -5.83
CA GLU A 76 1.23 -29.10 -6.56
C GLU A 76 2.54 -28.38 -6.88
N ASN A 77 2.45 -27.11 -7.26
CA ASN A 77 3.61 -26.32 -7.62
C ASN A 77 4.07 -25.40 -6.48
N LEU A 78 3.37 -25.42 -5.35
CA LEU A 78 3.64 -24.56 -4.21
C LEU A 78 3.59 -23.07 -4.56
N ASP A 79 2.77 -22.73 -5.56
CA ASP A 79 2.58 -21.34 -5.97
C ASP A 79 1.32 -20.78 -5.33
N CYS A 80 1.45 -19.69 -4.62
CA CYS A 80 0.33 -18.98 -4.01
C CYS A 80 0.35 -17.52 -4.40
N LEU A 81 -0.80 -17.02 -4.82
CA LEU A 81 -1.02 -15.58 -5.01
C LEU A 81 -2.05 -15.13 -4.00
N ALA A 82 -1.65 -14.25 -3.10
CA ALA A 82 -2.55 -13.65 -2.15
C ALA A 82 -2.88 -12.23 -2.60
N VAL A 83 -4.16 -11.88 -2.60
CA VAL A 83 -4.66 -10.55 -2.97
C VAL A 83 -5.20 -9.90 -1.70
N TYR A 84 -4.67 -8.75 -1.38
CA TYR A 84 -5.06 -7.98 -0.20
C TYR A 84 -5.65 -6.65 -0.63
N GLY A 85 -6.56 -6.14 0.18
CA GLY A 85 -7.14 -4.82 -0.04
C GLY A 85 -7.00 -3.93 1.17
N LEU A 86 -6.74 -2.66 0.93
CA LEU A 86 -6.80 -1.62 1.95
C LEU A 86 -7.78 -0.56 1.47
N LYS A 87 -8.76 -0.26 2.31
CA LYS A 87 -9.75 0.77 2.03
C LYS A 87 -9.47 1.98 2.91
N ILE A 88 -9.21 3.12 2.27
CA ILE A 88 -9.07 4.40 2.95
C ILE A 88 -10.33 5.20 2.66
N THR A 89 -11.15 5.36 3.69
CA THR A 89 -12.40 6.12 3.60
C THR A 89 -12.09 7.60 3.77
N THR A 90 -12.52 8.41 2.81
CA THR A 90 -12.30 9.85 2.85
C THR A 90 -13.60 10.61 2.67
N ASP A 91 -13.57 11.91 2.89
CA ASP A 91 -14.71 12.79 2.65
C ASP A 91 -15.03 12.97 1.15
N LYS A 92 -14.16 12.47 0.26
CA LYS A 92 -14.33 12.53 -1.19
C LYS A 92 -14.64 11.16 -1.81
N GLY A 93 -14.78 10.13 -0.99
CA GLY A 93 -15.02 8.77 -1.44
C GLY A 93 -13.95 7.81 -0.91
N GLU A 94 -13.89 6.63 -1.46
CA GLU A 94 -12.98 5.59 -1.00
C GLU A 94 -11.76 5.50 -1.90
N LEU A 95 -10.59 5.40 -1.29
CA LEU A 95 -9.35 5.06 -1.97
C LEU A 95 -9.06 3.60 -1.66
N ILE A 96 -8.97 2.76 -2.69
CA ILE A 96 -8.75 1.32 -2.54
C ILE A 96 -7.39 0.96 -3.09
N ILE A 97 -6.62 0.24 -2.31
CA ILE A 97 -5.31 -0.27 -2.73
C ILE A 97 -5.38 -1.78 -2.80
N ASP A 98 -5.13 -2.34 -3.99
CA ASP A 98 -4.99 -3.77 -4.23
C ASP A 98 -3.50 -4.07 -4.23
N TYR A 99 -3.02 -4.79 -3.21
CA TYR A 99 -1.63 -5.21 -3.16
C TYR A 99 -1.57 -6.73 -3.04
N ARG A 100 -0.52 -7.31 -3.60
CA ARG A 100 -0.44 -8.75 -3.80
C ARG A 100 0.86 -9.31 -3.29
N ASN A 101 0.84 -10.60 -2.98
CA ASN A 101 2.02 -11.36 -2.59
C ASN A 101 2.03 -12.69 -3.33
N SER A 102 3.15 -12.98 -3.96
CA SER A 102 3.40 -14.26 -4.61
C SER A 102 4.43 -15.04 -3.81
N SER A 103 4.10 -16.24 -3.39
CA SER A 103 4.96 -17.04 -2.51
C SER A 103 4.78 -18.52 -2.77
N ASN A 104 5.53 -19.33 -2.00
CA ASN A 104 5.39 -20.80 -2.02
C ASN A 104 4.33 -21.29 -1.02
N GLY A 105 3.52 -20.40 -0.45
CA GLY A 105 2.46 -20.74 0.48
C GLY A 105 2.81 -20.60 1.95
N TYR A 106 4.08 -20.34 2.27
CA TYR A 106 4.53 -20.20 3.66
C TYR A 106 4.68 -18.75 4.09
N TYR A 107 4.77 -17.83 3.15
CA TYR A 107 5.06 -16.43 3.43
C TYR A 107 3.95 -15.55 2.91
N GLY A 108 3.62 -14.52 3.65
CA GLY A 108 2.65 -13.53 3.25
C GLY A 108 3.30 -12.18 3.00
N GLY A 109 2.49 -11.21 2.64
CA GLY A 109 2.92 -9.84 2.48
C GLY A 109 2.03 -8.89 3.23
N ASN A 110 2.48 -7.66 3.37
CA ASN A 110 1.70 -6.61 4.01
C ASN A 110 2.17 -5.24 3.52
N LEU A 111 1.36 -4.22 3.77
CA LEU A 111 1.79 -2.84 3.62
C LEU A 111 2.38 -2.37 4.95
N SER A 112 3.61 -1.90 4.90
CA SER A 112 4.30 -1.34 6.06
C SER A 112 4.19 0.18 6.05
N TRP A 113 3.96 0.75 7.22
CA TRP A 113 3.73 2.18 7.42
C TRP A 113 4.80 2.76 8.33
N PRO A 114 5.01 4.09 8.32
CA PRO A 114 6.09 4.71 9.12
C PRO A 114 6.02 4.45 10.62
N ASP A 115 4.84 4.18 11.17
CA ASP A 115 4.66 3.85 12.58
C ASP A 115 4.90 2.37 12.89
N ASP A 116 5.11 1.53 11.87
CA ASP A 116 5.51 0.14 12.07
C ASP A 116 6.98 0.09 12.49
N GLY A 117 7.30 -0.79 13.45
CA GLY A 117 8.64 -0.86 14.00
C GLY A 117 9.74 -1.22 13.02
N TYR A 118 9.40 -1.77 11.88
CA TYR A 118 10.38 -2.24 10.88
C TYR A 118 10.52 -1.33 9.67
N PHE A 119 9.73 -0.28 9.56
CA PHE A 119 9.61 0.48 8.32
C PHE A 119 10.92 1.17 7.94
N TYR A 120 11.49 1.95 8.84
CA TYR A 120 12.73 2.67 8.57
C TYR A 120 13.96 2.07 9.22
N GLY A 121 13.77 1.32 10.28
CA GLY A 121 14.85 0.81 11.09
C GLY A 121 15.07 -0.68 10.97
N GLY A 122 14.43 -1.32 10.02
CA GLY A 122 14.55 -2.75 9.84
C GLY A 122 15.95 -3.18 9.46
N VAL A 123 16.20 -4.45 9.64
CA VAL A 123 17.49 -5.08 9.31
C VAL A 123 17.88 -4.80 7.86
N TYR A 124 16.90 -4.58 7.03
CA TYR A 124 17.13 -4.36 5.60
C TYR A 124 17.35 -2.90 5.25
N GLY A 125 17.19 -1.98 6.19
CA GLY A 125 17.60 -0.57 6.09
C GLY A 125 17.37 0.07 4.75
N GLN A 126 16.28 -0.26 4.08
CA GLN A 126 16.09 0.18 2.73
C GLN A 126 15.85 1.68 2.69
N ASN A 127 16.66 2.33 1.90
CA ASN A 127 16.54 3.76 1.71
C ASN A 127 15.45 4.04 0.69
N ILE A 128 14.25 4.33 1.18
CA ILE A 128 13.10 4.63 0.32
C ILE A 128 13.30 5.92 -0.47
N SER A 129 14.26 6.75 -0.10
CA SER A 129 14.50 8.01 -0.79
C SER A 129 15.11 7.83 -2.18
N THR A 130 15.61 6.63 -2.51
CA THR A 130 16.18 6.36 -3.82
C THR A 130 15.14 5.93 -4.87
N GLU A 131 13.91 5.68 -4.45
CA GLU A 131 12.88 5.25 -5.37
C GLU A 131 12.34 6.43 -6.18
N VAL A 132 12.03 6.16 -7.45
CA VAL A 132 11.42 7.13 -8.34
C VAL A 132 9.91 6.96 -8.28
N TYR A 133 9.20 8.04 -7.98
CA TYR A 133 7.76 8.04 -7.85
C TYR A 133 7.10 8.74 -9.02
N GLN A 134 5.93 8.26 -9.39
CA GLN A 134 5.08 8.88 -10.41
C GLN A 134 3.73 9.20 -9.83
N SER A 135 3.15 10.32 -10.23
CA SER A 135 1.83 10.73 -9.77
C SER A 135 0.75 9.79 -10.28
N VAL A 136 -0.16 9.40 -9.39
CA VAL A 136 -1.35 8.61 -9.74
C VAL A 136 -2.50 9.60 -9.91
N THR A 137 -2.86 9.88 -11.17
CA THR A 137 -3.90 10.87 -11.49
C THR A 137 -5.19 10.22 -11.95
N SER A 138 -5.19 8.92 -12.14
CA SER A 138 -6.38 8.12 -12.46
C SER A 138 -6.16 6.71 -11.93
N ASP A 139 -7.24 5.94 -11.85
CA ASP A 139 -7.16 4.55 -11.39
C ASP A 139 -6.17 3.74 -12.24
N ILE A 140 -5.42 2.91 -11.59
CA ILE A 140 -4.45 2.04 -12.26
C ILE A 140 -4.72 0.59 -11.95
#